data_db1bde98972b35e77048212b2c14358a
#
_entry.id   db1bde98972b35e77048212b2c14358a
#
_cell.length_a   1.000
_cell.length_b   1.000
_cell.length_c   1.000
_cell.angle_alpha   90.00
_cell.angle_beta   90.00
_cell.angle_gamma   90.00
#
_symmetry.space_group_name_H-M   'P 1'
#
loop_
_entity.id
_entity.type
_entity.pdbx_description
1 polymer ?
#
loop_
_entity_poly.entity_id
_entity_poly.type
_entity_poly.pdbx_seq_one_letter_code
_entity_poly.pdbx_strand_id
1 'polypeptide(L)'
;MMMNELIKMRIRTLVIFLIMVATLVSLVVLRPFPEFVRKLLGDPAKLLENLKKDDYYLWSQWFGKNLVQFVPLIALLIAFPVFSREVEHGTIYYLLTRSPRSRVYMSKVLTGLFVNASMLIVLSILPAFVAWLLKWNVNYSKFPGYTLHTVCGGTFFLALYMLFSILSSDQVKPIVLGIIVMIGDAFLGMLKPLRFLNVYPYMAGTSVYAGHGVDWVYTFSLLILSVLLLVVGWYRFKNAEF
;
A
#
# COMPACT_ATOMS: atom_id res chain seq x y z
N MET A 1 -22.71 11.53 2.04
CA MET A 1 -22.40 10.09 1.95
C MET A 1 -20.91 9.84 2.17
N MET A 2 -20.02 10.46 1.42
CA MET A 2 -18.56 10.34 1.57
C MET A 2 -18.08 10.62 3.02
N MET A 3 -18.59 11.66 3.69
CA MET A 3 -18.25 11.98 5.09
C MET A 3 -18.55 10.81 6.04
N ASN A 4 -19.68 10.15 5.90
CA ASN A 4 -20.05 9.02 6.76
C ASN A 4 -19.13 7.81 6.52
N GLU A 5 -18.67 7.58 5.28
CA GLU A 5 -17.69 6.53 4.97
C GLU A 5 -16.32 6.86 5.59
N LEU A 6 -15.87 8.12 5.54
CA LEU A 6 -14.65 8.57 6.23
C LEU A 6 -14.72 8.32 7.75
N ILE A 7 -15.85 8.63 8.38
CA ILE A 7 -16.04 8.39 9.82
C ILE A 7 -15.95 6.89 10.15
N LYS A 8 -16.52 6.02 9.31
CA LYS A 8 -16.44 4.56 9.50
C LYS A 8 -15.02 4.02 9.39
N MET A 9 -14.16 4.65 8.57
CA MET A 9 -12.78 4.23 8.35
C MET A 9 -11.78 4.81 9.36
N ARG A 10 -12.12 5.92 10.07
CA ARG A 10 -11.20 6.72 10.87
C ARG A 10 -10.37 5.93 11.90
N ILE A 11 -11.01 5.05 12.65
CA ILE A 11 -10.33 4.30 13.72
C ILE A 11 -9.31 3.32 13.12
N ARG A 12 -9.70 2.61 12.07
CA ARG A 12 -8.80 1.64 11.40
C ARG A 12 -7.60 2.33 10.76
N THR A 13 -7.83 3.41 10.02
CA THR A 13 -6.74 4.18 9.40
C THR A 13 -5.82 4.79 10.44
N LEU A 14 -6.35 5.28 11.56
CA LEU A 14 -5.55 5.81 12.65
C LEU A 14 -4.70 4.72 13.32
N VAL A 15 -5.25 3.55 13.60
CA VAL A 15 -4.49 2.43 14.18
C VAL A 15 -3.36 1.99 13.25
N ILE A 16 -3.64 1.81 11.95
CA ILE A 16 -2.62 1.45 10.97
C ILE A 16 -1.53 2.53 10.90
N PHE A 17 -1.93 3.80 10.87
CA PHE A 17 -0.99 4.92 10.84
C PHE A 17 -0.07 4.90 12.07
N LEU A 18 -0.63 4.71 13.27
CA LEU A 18 0.16 4.62 14.51
C LEU A 18 1.15 3.45 14.49
N ILE A 19 0.74 2.28 13.98
CA ILE A 19 1.64 1.13 13.82
C ILE A 19 2.80 1.49 12.88
N MET A 20 2.52 2.14 11.75
CA MET A 20 3.55 2.55 10.79
C MET A 20 4.50 3.60 11.37
N VAL A 21 3.99 4.56 12.13
CA VAL A 21 4.82 5.54 12.83
C VAL A 21 5.70 4.86 13.88
N ALA A 22 5.16 3.93 14.65
CA ALA A 22 5.94 3.13 15.61
C ALA A 22 7.04 2.31 14.91
N THR A 23 6.75 1.75 13.73
CA THR A 23 7.75 1.04 12.92
C THR A 23 8.85 1.99 12.45
N LEU A 24 8.52 3.21 12.02
CA LEU A 24 9.52 4.21 11.64
C LEU A 24 10.40 4.64 12.82
N VAL A 25 9.80 4.86 13.98
CA VAL A 25 10.54 5.18 15.22
C VAL A 25 11.49 4.03 15.58
N SER A 26 11.02 2.78 15.48
CA SER A 26 11.86 1.61 15.75
C SER A 26 13.08 1.52 14.82
N LEU A 27 12.95 1.92 13.53
CA LEU A 27 14.07 1.99 12.60
C LEU A 27 15.12 3.02 13.03
N VAL A 28 14.68 4.17 13.52
CA VAL A 28 15.60 5.20 14.02
C VAL A 28 16.36 4.70 15.24
N VAL A 29 15.64 4.08 16.20
CA VAL A 29 16.23 3.54 17.45
C VAL A 29 17.18 2.37 17.15
N LEU A 30 16.84 1.51 16.20
CA LEU A 30 17.65 0.33 15.85
C LEU A 30 18.81 0.63 14.88
N ARG A 31 18.95 1.86 14.41
CA ARG A 31 20.02 2.23 13.47
C ARG A 31 21.44 1.89 13.99
N PRO A 32 21.81 2.06 15.28
CA PRO A 32 23.11 1.65 15.79
C PRO A 32 23.28 0.13 15.91
N PHE A 33 22.21 -0.67 15.70
CA PHE A 33 22.25 -2.13 15.83
C PHE A 33 23.25 -2.84 14.89
N PRO A 34 23.48 -2.42 13.64
CA PRO A 34 24.52 -2.99 12.78
C PRO A 34 25.93 -2.90 13.40
N GLU A 35 26.25 -1.84 14.14
CA GLU A 35 27.53 -1.72 14.84
C GLU A 35 27.63 -2.68 16.04
N PHE A 36 26.52 -2.92 16.72
CA PHE A 36 26.44 -3.90 17.80
C PHE A 36 26.61 -5.33 17.27
N VAL A 37 25.95 -5.67 16.14
CA VAL A 37 26.07 -6.98 15.46
C VAL A 37 27.50 -7.23 14.98
N ARG A 38 28.17 -6.20 14.43
CA ARG A 38 29.58 -6.29 14.01
C ARG A 38 30.52 -6.64 15.19
N LYS A 39 30.27 -6.07 16.36
CA LYS A 39 31.04 -6.37 17.57
C LYS A 39 30.86 -7.81 18.04
N LEU A 40 29.69 -8.44 17.74
CA LEU A 40 29.36 -9.79 18.17
C LEU A 40 29.74 -10.90 17.20
N LEU A 41 29.62 -10.69 15.90
CA LEU A 41 29.66 -11.75 14.88
C LEU A 41 30.85 -11.68 13.91
N GLY A 42 31.78 -10.67 14.08
CA GLY A 42 32.86 -10.47 13.07
C GLY A 42 32.31 -9.94 11.74
N ASP A 43 33.18 -9.69 10.79
CA ASP A 43 32.93 -8.82 9.62
C ASP A 43 32.13 -9.48 8.46
N PRO A 44 30.81 -9.26 8.30
CA PRO A 44 30.13 -9.37 7.01
C PRO A 44 30.30 -8.04 6.25
N ALA A 45 31.54 -7.77 5.82
CA ALA A 45 32.05 -6.43 5.48
C ALA A 45 31.23 -5.61 4.49
N LYS A 46 30.68 -6.17 3.41
CA LYS A 46 30.00 -5.40 2.37
C LYS A 46 28.56 -4.97 2.69
N LEU A 47 27.79 -5.80 3.38
CA LEU A 47 26.41 -5.46 3.74
C LEU A 47 26.36 -4.38 4.81
N LEU A 48 27.27 -4.47 5.79
CA LEU A 48 27.36 -3.47 6.87
C LEU A 48 27.88 -2.13 6.39
N GLU A 49 28.78 -2.09 5.40
CA GLU A 49 29.28 -0.87 4.83
C GLU A 49 28.18 -0.07 4.10
N ASN A 50 27.32 -0.76 3.35
CA ASN A 50 26.19 -0.11 2.70
C ASN A 50 25.14 0.41 3.71
N LEU A 51 24.88 -0.33 4.80
CA LEU A 51 23.95 0.11 5.85
C LEU A 51 24.44 1.33 6.64
N LYS A 52 25.72 1.66 6.56
CA LYS A 52 26.27 2.93 7.15
C LYS A 52 25.86 4.16 6.36
N LYS A 53 25.56 4.03 5.04
CA LYS A 53 25.09 5.13 4.22
C LYS A 53 23.64 5.43 4.54
N ASP A 54 23.34 6.64 4.98
CA ASP A 54 21.99 7.06 5.39
C ASP A 54 20.95 6.84 4.31
N ASP A 55 21.26 7.18 3.06
CA ASP A 55 20.39 7.04 1.89
C ASP A 55 20.02 5.56 1.65
N TYR A 56 21.02 4.66 1.70
CA TYR A 56 20.77 3.21 1.53
C TYR A 56 19.99 2.62 2.70
N TYR A 57 20.34 3.00 3.94
CA TYR A 57 19.66 2.53 5.14
C TYR A 57 18.17 2.89 5.09
N LEU A 58 17.87 4.17 4.84
CA LEU A 58 16.50 4.64 4.79
C LEU A 58 15.70 3.97 3.68
N TRP A 59 16.26 3.92 2.45
CA TRP A 59 15.59 3.26 1.34
C TRP A 59 15.37 1.78 1.61
N SER A 60 16.41 1.02 1.99
CA SER A 60 16.32 -0.43 2.15
C SER A 60 15.41 -0.85 3.30
N GLN A 61 15.47 -0.14 4.43
CA GLN A 61 14.69 -0.50 5.61
C GLN A 61 13.26 0.03 5.55
N TRP A 62 13.03 1.23 4.98
CA TRP A 62 11.68 1.78 4.90
C TRP A 62 10.97 1.37 3.62
N PHE A 63 11.45 1.83 2.47
CA PHE A 63 10.79 1.56 1.18
C PHE A 63 10.96 0.12 0.73
N GLY A 64 12.16 -0.46 0.85
CA GLY A 64 12.48 -1.80 0.38
C GLY A 64 11.97 -2.93 1.27
N LYS A 65 11.71 -2.67 2.56
CA LYS A 65 11.30 -3.71 3.51
C LYS A 65 9.97 -3.41 4.17
N ASN A 66 9.88 -2.35 4.97
CA ASN A 66 8.69 -2.13 5.79
C ASN A 66 7.51 -1.60 4.98
N LEU A 67 7.62 -0.42 4.38
CA LEU A 67 6.50 0.21 3.68
C LEU A 67 5.96 -0.67 2.56
N VAL A 68 6.84 -1.27 1.75
CA VAL A 68 6.44 -2.13 0.63
C VAL A 68 5.57 -3.31 1.05
N GLN A 69 5.82 -3.90 2.22
CA GLN A 69 5.01 -5.01 2.74
C GLN A 69 3.67 -4.53 3.31
N PHE A 70 3.66 -3.33 3.91
CA PHE A 70 2.45 -2.76 4.49
C PHE A 70 1.51 -2.14 3.43
N VAL A 71 2.00 -1.70 2.27
CA VAL A 71 1.15 -1.10 1.22
C VAL A 71 -0.03 -1.98 0.84
N PRO A 72 0.15 -3.25 0.42
CA PRO A 72 -0.99 -4.10 0.10
C PRO A 72 -1.84 -4.45 1.32
N LEU A 73 -1.25 -4.54 2.52
CA LEU A 73 -2.01 -4.75 3.76
C LEU A 73 -2.89 -3.54 4.10
N ILE A 74 -2.38 -2.32 3.96
CA ILE A 74 -3.14 -1.08 4.12
C ILE A 74 -4.31 -1.05 3.15
N ALA A 75 -4.05 -1.31 1.87
CA ALA A 75 -5.07 -1.37 0.82
C ALA A 75 -6.14 -2.42 1.15
N LEU A 76 -5.75 -3.61 1.63
CA LEU A 76 -6.66 -4.66 2.05
C LEU A 76 -7.56 -4.20 3.21
N LEU A 77 -6.96 -3.67 4.28
CA LEU A 77 -7.69 -3.22 5.46
C LEU A 77 -8.65 -2.06 5.18
N ILE A 78 -8.37 -1.23 4.17
CA ILE A 78 -9.30 -0.21 3.70
C ILE A 78 -10.41 -0.83 2.86
N ALA A 79 -10.09 -1.72 1.90
CA ALA A 79 -11.00 -2.19 0.87
C ALA A 79 -11.97 -3.28 1.32
N PHE A 80 -11.51 -4.26 2.17
CA PHE A 80 -12.30 -5.47 2.45
C PHE A 80 -13.70 -5.19 2.96
N PRO A 81 -13.95 -4.21 3.87
CA PRO A 81 -15.28 -4.01 4.44
C PRO A 81 -16.12 -2.98 3.67
N VAL A 82 -15.60 -2.41 2.57
CA VAL A 82 -16.27 -1.28 1.89
C VAL A 82 -17.63 -1.70 1.34
N PHE A 83 -17.71 -2.89 0.76
CA PHE A 83 -18.95 -3.44 0.21
C PHE A 83 -19.40 -4.68 0.99
N SER A 84 -18.51 -5.62 1.27
CA SER A 84 -18.85 -6.90 1.90
C SER A 84 -19.52 -6.74 3.27
N ARG A 85 -19.10 -5.76 4.07
CA ARG A 85 -19.73 -5.47 5.36
C ARG A 85 -21.19 -5.04 5.21
N GLU A 86 -21.49 -4.20 4.21
CA GLU A 86 -22.84 -3.72 3.96
C GLU A 86 -23.75 -4.86 3.47
N VAL A 87 -23.19 -5.79 2.69
CA VAL A 87 -23.91 -6.98 2.22
C VAL A 87 -24.16 -7.93 3.38
N GLU A 88 -23.14 -8.27 4.17
CA GLU A 88 -23.20 -9.18 5.30
C GLU A 88 -24.24 -8.74 6.36
N HIS A 89 -24.33 -7.42 6.64
CA HIS A 89 -25.28 -6.87 7.61
C HIS A 89 -26.63 -6.49 6.98
N GLY A 90 -26.85 -6.71 5.70
CA GLY A 90 -28.08 -6.35 4.98
C GLY A 90 -28.29 -4.82 4.84
N THR A 91 -27.32 -4.01 5.25
CA THR A 91 -27.45 -2.53 5.21
C THR A 91 -27.35 -1.97 3.79
N ILE A 92 -26.88 -2.75 2.84
CA ILE A 92 -26.84 -2.37 1.43
C ILE A 92 -28.23 -2.02 0.88
N TYR A 93 -29.28 -2.73 1.30
CA TYR A 93 -30.67 -2.47 0.90
C TYR A 93 -31.10 -1.06 1.28
N TYR A 94 -30.82 -0.63 2.53
CA TYR A 94 -31.18 0.71 3.01
C TYR A 94 -30.42 1.82 2.26
N LEU A 95 -29.19 1.54 1.83
CA LEU A 95 -28.43 2.49 1.04
C LEU A 95 -29.01 2.64 -0.37
N LEU A 96 -29.41 1.53 -0.99
CA LEU A 96 -29.95 1.50 -2.35
C LEU A 96 -31.37 2.04 -2.44
N THR A 97 -32.18 2.02 -1.36
CA THR A 97 -33.49 2.69 -1.33
C THR A 97 -33.37 4.21 -1.29
N ARG A 98 -32.28 4.75 -0.74
CA ARG A 98 -32.07 6.19 -0.56
C ARG A 98 -31.21 6.84 -1.65
N SER A 99 -30.44 6.05 -2.39
CA SER A 99 -29.46 6.57 -3.35
C SER A 99 -29.27 5.62 -4.54
N PRO A 100 -29.10 6.17 -5.75
CA PRO A 100 -28.84 5.33 -6.92
C PRO A 100 -27.52 4.56 -6.78
N ARG A 101 -27.45 3.36 -7.35
CA ARG A 101 -26.28 2.45 -7.28
C ARG A 101 -24.97 3.15 -7.68
N SER A 102 -25.01 4.01 -8.70
CA SER A 102 -23.84 4.77 -9.15
C SER A 102 -23.28 5.67 -8.06
N ARG A 103 -24.13 6.41 -7.35
CA ARG A 103 -23.72 7.31 -6.28
C ARG A 103 -23.15 6.53 -5.08
N VAL A 104 -23.78 5.40 -4.73
CA VAL A 104 -23.26 4.52 -3.66
C VAL A 104 -21.87 4.01 -4.02
N TYR A 105 -21.72 3.43 -5.22
CA TYR A 105 -20.45 2.90 -5.71
C TYR A 105 -19.36 3.97 -5.73
N MET A 106 -19.59 5.07 -6.44
CA MET A 106 -18.61 6.15 -6.60
C MET A 106 -18.19 6.76 -5.25
N SER A 107 -19.15 6.99 -4.35
CA SER A 107 -18.84 7.50 -3.02
C SER A 107 -17.90 6.59 -2.23
N LYS A 108 -18.12 5.28 -2.28
CA LYS A 108 -17.28 4.28 -1.58
C LYS A 108 -15.89 4.17 -2.21
N VAL A 109 -15.83 4.09 -3.54
CA VAL A 109 -14.56 3.98 -4.29
C VAL A 109 -13.71 5.24 -4.09
N LEU A 110 -14.28 6.43 -4.31
CA LEU A 110 -13.55 7.70 -4.15
C LEU A 110 -13.06 7.90 -2.72
N THR A 111 -13.88 7.55 -1.72
CA THR A 111 -13.45 7.62 -0.32
C THR A 111 -12.28 6.69 -0.05
N GLY A 112 -12.34 5.44 -0.52
CA GLY A 112 -11.24 4.49 -0.35
C GLY A 112 -9.95 4.92 -1.06
N LEU A 113 -10.06 5.40 -2.30
CA LEU A 113 -8.92 5.96 -3.05
C LEU A 113 -8.30 7.15 -2.34
N PHE A 114 -9.12 8.09 -1.85
CA PHE A 114 -8.63 9.26 -1.13
C PHE A 114 -7.91 8.88 0.16
N VAL A 115 -8.50 8.00 0.97
CA VAL A 115 -7.91 7.55 2.24
C VAL A 115 -6.61 6.79 1.99
N ASN A 116 -6.59 5.87 1.02
CA ASN A 116 -5.40 5.10 0.68
C ASN A 116 -4.27 5.99 0.15
N ALA A 117 -4.56 6.86 -0.81
CA ALA A 117 -3.57 7.76 -1.40
C ALA A 117 -3.00 8.74 -0.36
N SER A 118 -3.86 9.40 0.43
CA SER A 118 -3.42 10.33 1.47
C SER A 118 -2.53 9.65 2.51
N MET A 119 -2.90 8.44 2.95
CA MET A 119 -2.12 7.66 3.91
C MET A 119 -0.75 7.28 3.34
N LEU A 120 -0.69 6.77 2.11
CA LEU A 120 0.56 6.37 1.47
C LEU A 120 1.47 7.56 1.16
N ILE A 121 0.91 8.72 0.78
CA ILE A 121 1.68 9.96 0.60
C ILE A 121 2.33 10.36 1.93
N VAL A 122 1.57 10.41 3.02
CA VAL A 122 2.11 10.79 4.34
C VAL A 122 3.19 9.81 4.77
N LEU A 123 2.97 8.49 4.65
CA LEU A 123 3.94 7.47 5.03
C LEU A 123 5.20 7.48 4.16
N SER A 124 5.12 7.94 2.91
CA SER A 124 6.29 8.07 2.03
C SER A 124 7.11 9.34 2.31
N ILE A 125 6.46 10.42 2.78
CA ILE A 125 7.14 11.70 3.09
C ILE A 125 7.71 11.70 4.51
N LEU A 126 7.06 11.01 5.44
CA LEU A 126 7.44 10.99 6.86
C LEU A 126 8.92 10.64 7.09
N PRO A 127 9.52 9.62 6.43
CA PRO A 127 10.94 9.31 6.60
C PRO A 127 11.87 10.41 6.08
N ALA A 128 11.47 11.19 5.06
CA ALA A 128 12.22 12.36 4.62
C ALA A 128 12.26 13.43 5.70
N PHE A 129 11.14 13.68 6.36
CA PHE A 129 11.05 14.62 7.48
C PHE A 129 11.92 14.17 8.66
N VAL A 130 11.89 12.89 9.01
CA VAL A 130 12.73 12.32 10.08
C VAL A 130 14.21 12.42 9.72
N ALA A 131 14.59 12.11 8.49
CA ALA A 131 15.96 12.23 8.01
C ALA A 131 16.46 13.70 8.06
N TRP A 132 15.62 14.65 7.72
CA TRP A 132 15.91 16.07 7.83
C TRP A 132 16.14 16.49 9.29
N LEU A 133 15.27 16.06 10.21
CA LEU A 133 15.38 16.37 11.64
C LEU A 133 16.68 15.80 12.25
N LEU A 134 17.07 14.60 11.84
CA LEU A 134 18.27 13.90 12.33
C LEU A 134 19.53 14.27 11.54
N LYS A 135 19.44 15.19 10.59
CA LYS A 135 20.55 15.64 9.71
C LYS A 135 21.22 14.48 8.97
N TRP A 136 20.45 13.49 8.54
CA TRP A 136 20.95 12.39 7.74
C TRP A 136 21.28 12.85 6.32
N ASN A 137 22.34 12.28 5.76
CA ASN A 137 22.75 12.59 4.39
C ASN A 137 21.97 11.73 3.38
N VAL A 138 20.77 12.20 2.98
CA VAL A 138 19.87 11.52 2.06
C VAL A 138 19.57 12.37 0.83
N ASN A 139 19.33 11.71 -0.31
CA ASN A 139 18.95 12.39 -1.54
C ASN A 139 17.45 12.65 -1.60
N TYR A 140 17.02 13.84 -1.18
CA TYR A 140 15.61 14.23 -1.13
C TYR A 140 14.92 14.25 -2.51
N SER A 141 15.67 14.42 -3.62
CA SER A 141 15.07 14.46 -4.96
C SER A 141 14.43 13.12 -5.40
N LYS A 142 14.78 12.02 -4.73
CA LYS A 142 14.22 10.69 -5.02
C LYS A 142 12.85 10.44 -4.38
N PHE A 143 12.49 11.17 -3.31
CA PHE A 143 11.26 10.91 -2.55
C PHE A 143 9.97 11.08 -3.36
N PRO A 144 9.82 12.06 -4.26
CA PRO A 144 8.65 12.13 -5.14
C PRO A 144 8.47 10.87 -5.99
N GLY A 145 9.56 10.29 -6.50
CA GLY A 145 9.54 9.04 -7.25
C GLY A 145 9.11 7.85 -6.39
N TYR A 146 9.66 7.72 -5.18
CA TYR A 146 9.23 6.70 -4.23
C TYR A 146 7.74 6.83 -3.88
N THR A 147 7.28 8.04 -3.60
CA THR A 147 5.87 8.32 -3.28
C THR A 147 4.96 7.93 -4.44
N LEU A 148 5.32 8.30 -5.67
CA LEU A 148 4.54 7.97 -6.87
C LEU A 148 4.41 6.46 -7.04
N HIS A 149 5.52 5.71 -6.97
CA HIS A 149 5.52 4.26 -7.10
C HIS A 149 4.69 3.58 -6.00
N THR A 150 4.84 4.01 -4.75
CA THR A 150 4.09 3.48 -3.61
C THR A 150 2.58 3.73 -3.75
N VAL A 151 2.18 4.94 -4.15
CA VAL A 151 0.77 5.32 -4.33
C VAL A 151 0.15 4.57 -5.51
N CYS A 152 0.84 4.46 -6.65
CA CYS A 152 0.32 3.74 -7.81
C CYS A 152 0.16 2.24 -7.53
N GLY A 153 1.17 1.60 -6.92
CA GLY A 153 1.07 0.20 -6.52
C GLY A 153 -0.02 -0.04 -5.48
N GLY A 154 -0.12 0.84 -4.47
CA GLY A 154 -1.18 0.77 -3.47
C GLY A 154 -2.58 0.99 -4.04
N THR A 155 -2.72 1.83 -5.06
CA THR A 155 -3.98 2.04 -5.79
C THR A 155 -4.40 0.78 -6.55
N PHE A 156 -3.45 0.09 -7.17
CA PHE A 156 -3.71 -1.20 -7.83
C PHE A 156 -4.23 -2.24 -6.84
N PHE A 157 -3.56 -2.45 -5.71
CA PHE A 157 -4.02 -3.39 -4.69
C PHE A 157 -5.39 -3.00 -4.12
N LEU A 158 -5.61 -1.70 -3.88
CA LEU A 158 -6.91 -1.21 -3.41
C LEU A 158 -8.04 -1.55 -4.40
N ALA A 159 -7.83 -1.29 -5.69
CA ALA A 159 -8.82 -1.59 -6.73
C ALA A 159 -9.13 -3.08 -6.80
N LEU A 160 -8.12 -3.93 -6.71
CA LEU A 160 -8.26 -5.38 -6.71
C LEU A 160 -9.04 -5.87 -5.48
N TYR A 161 -8.70 -5.38 -4.29
CA TYR A 161 -9.38 -5.78 -3.06
C TYR A 161 -10.78 -5.20 -2.93
N MET A 162 -11.05 -4.03 -3.53
CA MET A 162 -12.43 -3.53 -3.67
C MET A 162 -13.27 -4.45 -4.56
N LEU A 163 -12.70 -4.96 -5.65
CA LEU A 163 -13.39 -5.95 -6.49
C LEU A 163 -13.73 -7.21 -5.68
N PHE A 164 -12.79 -7.74 -4.87
CA PHE A 164 -13.07 -8.88 -3.99
C PHE A 164 -14.17 -8.57 -2.98
N SER A 165 -14.18 -7.36 -2.40
CA SER A 165 -15.22 -6.93 -1.48
C SER A 165 -16.61 -6.89 -2.13
N ILE A 166 -16.70 -6.52 -3.42
CA ILE A 166 -17.96 -6.51 -4.18
C ILE A 166 -18.45 -7.94 -4.49
N LEU A 167 -17.50 -8.85 -4.78
CA LEU A 167 -17.81 -10.23 -5.12
C LEU A 167 -18.16 -11.12 -3.92
N SER A 168 -17.97 -10.60 -2.71
CA SER A 168 -18.11 -11.37 -1.47
C SER A 168 -19.40 -11.04 -0.73
N SER A 169 -20.03 -12.07 -0.19
CA SER A 169 -21.23 -11.98 0.66
C SER A 169 -20.91 -11.70 2.14
N ASP A 170 -19.64 -11.86 2.54
CA ASP A 170 -19.16 -11.71 3.91
C ASP A 170 -17.77 -11.03 3.91
N GLN A 171 -17.30 -10.60 5.10
CA GLN A 171 -16.03 -9.90 5.24
C GLN A 171 -14.80 -10.83 5.24
N VAL A 172 -14.98 -12.13 5.44
CA VAL A 172 -13.87 -13.09 5.54
C VAL A 172 -13.27 -13.39 4.16
N LYS A 173 -14.13 -13.61 3.16
CA LYS A 173 -13.70 -13.97 1.80
C LYS A 173 -12.74 -12.95 1.18
N PRO A 174 -13.02 -11.63 1.18
CA PRO A 174 -12.08 -10.66 0.59
C PRO A 174 -10.76 -10.58 1.36
N ILE A 175 -10.75 -10.84 2.69
CA ILE A 175 -9.50 -10.91 3.46
C ILE A 175 -8.66 -12.10 3.01
N VAL A 176 -9.26 -13.30 2.93
CA VAL A 176 -8.55 -14.51 2.50
C VAL A 176 -8.01 -14.36 1.08
N LEU A 177 -8.83 -13.87 0.14
CA LEU A 177 -8.41 -13.62 -1.24
C LEU A 177 -7.28 -12.59 -1.30
N GLY A 178 -7.36 -11.53 -0.50
CA GLY A 178 -6.33 -10.51 -0.42
C GLY A 178 -4.99 -11.06 0.09
N ILE A 179 -5.01 -11.89 1.12
CA ILE A 179 -3.81 -12.56 1.63
C ILE A 179 -3.21 -13.50 0.58
N ILE A 180 -4.04 -14.27 -0.13
CA ILE A 180 -3.59 -15.15 -1.21
C ILE A 180 -2.88 -14.33 -2.31
N VAL A 181 -3.43 -13.18 -2.70
CA VAL A 181 -2.80 -12.30 -3.68
C VAL A 181 -1.47 -11.74 -3.17
N MET A 182 -1.40 -11.29 -1.92
CA MET A 182 -0.15 -10.78 -1.33
C MET A 182 0.96 -11.84 -1.35
N ILE A 183 0.63 -13.07 -0.95
CA ILE A 183 1.56 -14.19 -0.97
C ILE A 183 1.91 -14.56 -2.42
N GLY A 184 0.91 -14.63 -3.30
CA GLY A 184 1.09 -14.93 -4.72
C GLY A 184 2.03 -13.94 -5.42
N ASP A 185 1.85 -12.64 -5.21
CA ASP A 185 2.72 -11.61 -5.78
C ASP A 185 4.17 -11.77 -5.30
N ALA A 186 4.39 -12.09 -4.02
CA ALA A 186 5.72 -12.38 -3.50
C ALA A 186 6.36 -13.61 -4.18
N PHE A 187 5.57 -14.68 -4.41
CA PHE A 187 6.04 -15.87 -5.14
C PHE A 187 6.36 -15.61 -6.62
N LEU A 188 5.60 -14.72 -7.28
CA LEU A 188 5.89 -14.33 -8.67
C LEU A 188 7.31 -13.74 -8.81
N GLY A 189 7.80 -13.05 -7.79
CA GLY A 189 9.16 -12.53 -7.75
C GLY A 189 10.26 -13.58 -7.76
N MET A 190 9.98 -14.82 -7.33
CA MET A 190 10.91 -15.94 -7.31
C MET A 190 11.02 -16.64 -8.68
N LEU A 191 9.96 -16.56 -9.49
CA LEU A 191 9.87 -17.19 -10.79
C LEU A 191 10.43 -16.27 -11.87
N LYS A 192 11.61 -16.60 -12.43
CA LYS A 192 12.30 -15.76 -13.45
C LYS A 192 11.38 -15.26 -14.58
N PRO A 193 10.54 -16.10 -15.25
CA PRO A 193 9.69 -15.66 -16.36
C PRO A 193 8.52 -14.76 -15.91
N LEU A 194 8.10 -14.81 -14.66
CA LEU A 194 6.94 -14.06 -14.14
C LEU A 194 7.33 -12.88 -13.23
N ARG A 195 8.63 -12.67 -13.05
CA ARG A 195 9.15 -11.61 -12.16
C ARG A 195 8.66 -10.21 -12.52
N PHE A 196 8.32 -9.96 -13.77
CA PHE A 196 7.79 -8.67 -14.22
C PHE A 196 6.38 -8.38 -13.69
N LEU A 197 5.64 -9.41 -13.25
CA LEU A 197 4.32 -9.24 -12.62
C LEU A 197 4.40 -8.86 -11.14
N ASN A 198 5.56 -9.06 -10.51
CA ASN A 198 5.75 -8.73 -9.09
C ASN A 198 5.76 -7.22 -8.89
N VAL A 199 4.76 -6.71 -8.17
CA VAL A 199 4.58 -5.27 -7.91
C VAL A 199 5.49 -4.76 -6.79
N TYR A 200 6.00 -5.63 -5.91
CA TYR A 200 6.81 -5.22 -4.76
C TYR A 200 8.08 -4.43 -5.10
N PRO A 201 8.95 -4.85 -6.07
CA PRO A 201 10.14 -4.08 -6.44
C PRO A 201 9.80 -2.71 -7.01
N TYR A 202 8.69 -2.59 -7.74
CA TYR A 202 8.20 -1.31 -8.23
C TYR A 202 7.79 -0.39 -7.06
N MET A 203 6.96 -0.87 -6.13
CA MET A 203 6.53 -0.09 -4.96
C MET A 203 7.70 0.32 -4.06
N ALA A 204 8.74 -0.50 -3.97
CA ALA A 204 9.98 -0.17 -3.26
C ALA A 204 10.78 0.94 -3.94
N GLY A 205 10.42 1.34 -5.16
CA GLY A 205 11.14 2.35 -5.93
C GLY A 205 12.56 1.95 -6.31
N THR A 206 12.79 0.67 -6.63
CA THR A 206 14.13 0.16 -6.96
C THR A 206 14.76 0.87 -8.15
N SER A 207 13.99 1.23 -9.19
CA SER A 207 14.44 2.00 -10.35
C SER A 207 14.86 3.42 -9.97
N VAL A 208 14.09 4.07 -9.10
CA VAL A 208 14.38 5.42 -8.58
C VAL A 208 15.66 5.40 -7.75
N TYR A 209 15.81 4.40 -6.87
CA TYR A 209 17.02 4.24 -6.07
C TYR A 209 18.25 4.00 -6.94
N ALA A 210 18.15 3.16 -7.96
CA ALA A 210 19.23 2.87 -8.91
C ALA A 210 19.60 4.06 -9.83
N GLY A 211 18.84 5.15 -9.79
CA GLY A 211 19.11 6.34 -10.61
C GLY A 211 18.45 6.36 -11.99
N HIS A 212 17.64 5.35 -12.31
CA HIS A 212 16.90 5.30 -13.59
C HIS A 212 15.64 6.17 -13.59
N GLY A 213 15.29 6.76 -12.42
CA GLY A 213 14.09 7.58 -12.27
C GLY A 213 12.80 6.76 -12.16
N VAL A 214 11.67 7.40 -12.45
CA VAL A 214 10.35 6.78 -12.40
C VAL A 214 10.16 5.81 -13.56
N ASP A 215 9.70 4.60 -13.27
CA ASP A 215 9.29 3.61 -14.28
C ASP A 215 7.88 3.94 -14.80
N TRP A 216 7.83 4.80 -15.81
CA TRP A 216 6.57 5.28 -16.38
C TRP A 216 5.75 4.17 -17.04
N VAL A 217 6.39 3.21 -17.69
CA VAL A 217 5.70 2.11 -18.37
C VAL A 217 4.93 1.27 -17.36
N TYR A 218 5.60 0.88 -16.28
CA TYR A 218 4.97 0.11 -15.23
C TYR A 218 3.91 0.92 -14.48
N THR A 219 4.16 2.21 -14.23
CA THR A 219 3.21 3.14 -13.60
C THR A 219 1.90 3.23 -14.38
N PHE A 220 1.97 3.50 -15.70
CA PHE A 220 0.77 3.57 -16.53
C PHE A 220 0.07 2.22 -16.65
N SER A 221 0.81 1.13 -16.74
CA SER A 221 0.23 -0.23 -16.78
C SER A 221 -0.59 -0.53 -15.52
N LEU A 222 -0.07 -0.22 -14.33
CA LEU A 222 -0.80 -0.40 -13.07
C LEU A 222 -2.02 0.51 -12.96
N LEU A 223 -1.92 1.76 -13.40
CA LEU A 223 -3.05 2.70 -13.37
C LEU A 223 -4.17 2.25 -14.31
N ILE A 224 -3.85 1.82 -15.53
CA ILE A 224 -4.83 1.28 -16.48
C ILE A 224 -5.50 0.04 -15.88
N LEU A 225 -4.71 -0.89 -15.32
CA LEU A 225 -5.24 -2.09 -14.71
C LEU A 225 -6.13 -1.77 -13.50
N SER A 226 -5.77 -0.77 -12.69
CA SER A 226 -6.60 -0.28 -11.58
C SER A 226 -7.95 0.24 -12.05
N VAL A 227 -7.96 1.05 -13.11
CA VAL A 227 -9.20 1.56 -13.71
C VAL A 227 -10.05 0.42 -14.25
N LEU A 228 -9.46 -0.54 -14.96
CA LEU A 228 -10.18 -1.73 -15.47
C LEU A 228 -10.82 -2.53 -14.34
N LEU A 229 -10.10 -2.77 -13.23
CA LEU A 229 -10.63 -3.46 -12.05
C LEU A 229 -11.83 -2.71 -11.44
N LEU A 230 -11.74 -1.39 -11.34
CA LEU A 230 -12.86 -0.57 -10.84
C LEU A 230 -14.04 -0.57 -11.80
N VAL A 231 -13.83 -0.56 -13.12
CA VAL A 231 -14.91 -0.67 -14.11
C VAL A 231 -15.58 -2.04 -14.03
N VAL A 232 -14.82 -3.12 -13.91
CA VAL A 232 -15.37 -4.47 -13.69
C VAL A 232 -16.16 -4.52 -12.38
N GLY A 233 -15.64 -3.92 -11.31
CA GLY A 233 -16.33 -3.79 -10.03
C GLY A 233 -17.65 -3.03 -10.15
N TRP A 234 -17.66 -1.92 -10.90
CA TRP A 234 -18.90 -1.19 -11.20
C TRP A 234 -19.92 -2.05 -11.93
N TYR A 235 -19.51 -2.75 -12.99
CA TYR A 235 -20.41 -3.61 -13.76
C TYR A 235 -21.02 -4.70 -12.88
N ARG A 236 -20.20 -5.34 -12.02
CA ARG A 236 -20.67 -6.35 -11.07
C ARG A 236 -21.64 -5.76 -10.03
N PHE A 237 -21.30 -4.62 -9.44
CA PHE A 237 -22.15 -3.95 -8.45
C PHE A 237 -23.50 -3.49 -9.03
N LYS A 238 -23.49 -3.01 -10.29
CA LYS A 238 -24.71 -2.56 -11.00
C LYS A 238 -25.70 -3.71 -11.19
N ASN A 239 -25.19 -4.90 -11.54
CA ASN A 239 -25.98 -6.08 -11.88
C ASN A 239 -26.17 -7.07 -10.70
N ALA A 240 -25.61 -6.77 -9.52
CA ALA A 240 -25.75 -7.63 -8.36
C ALA A 240 -27.18 -7.60 -7.83
N GLU A 241 -27.71 -8.79 -7.54
CA GLU A 241 -28.93 -8.99 -6.75
C GLU A 241 -28.47 -9.10 -5.28
N PHE A 242 -28.83 -8.13 -4.49
CA PHE A 242 -28.50 -8.06 -3.07
C PHE A 242 -29.69 -8.54 -2.26
#